data_b97a5210113eb734101a6761a91afc6e
#
_entry.id   b97a5210113eb734101a6761a91afc6e
#
_cell.length_a   1.000
_cell.length_b   1.000
_cell.length_c   1.000
_cell.angle_alpha   90.00
_cell.angle_beta   90.00
_cell.angle_gamma   90.00
#
_symmetry.space_group_name_H-M   'P 1'
#
loop_
_entity.id
_entity.type
_entity.pdbx_description
1 polymer ?
#
loop_
_entity_poly.entity_id
_entity_poly.type
_entity_poly.pdbx_seq_one_letter_code
_entity_poly.pdbx_strand_id
1 'polypeptide(L)'
;RVGKLILMGGGTGGPSQFVPMPTEGIKLLQGLYREPTFENLKKMLNVFVFDASTLTDDLIEARLNNMMSRKDHLENFVASLAANPKQFGDVGPRLGEITAPTLVIWGRDDRFVPMDCGLRLLWGMPNAELHIFNRCGHWAQWEHADKFNRMVLDFLAH
;
A
#
# COMPACT_ATOMS: atom_id res chain seq x y z
N ARG A 1 15.82 13.23 -10.20
CA ARG A 1 15.47 12.65 -11.50
C ARG A 1 15.15 11.18 -11.30
N VAL A 2 13.96 10.73 -11.72
CA VAL A 2 13.51 9.33 -11.59
C VAL A 2 13.69 8.65 -12.95
N GLY A 3 14.42 7.52 -13.00
CA GLY A 3 14.63 6.74 -14.22
C GLY A 3 13.45 5.81 -14.49
N LYS A 4 13.07 5.00 -13.50
CA LYS A 4 11.93 4.09 -13.52
C LYS A 4 11.19 4.15 -12.19
N LEU A 5 9.89 3.85 -12.19
CA LEU A 5 9.05 3.90 -11.00
C LEU A 5 8.31 2.56 -10.84
N ILE A 6 8.29 2.04 -9.62
CA ILE A 6 7.48 0.87 -9.27
C ILE A 6 6.54 1.29 -8.15
N LEU A 7 5.24 1.14 -8.37
CA LEU A 7 4.19 1.45 -7.40
C LEU A 7 3.44 0.18 -7.04
N MET A 8 3.35 -0.13 -5.76
CA MET A 8 2.62 -1.30 -5.27
C MET A 8 1.57 -0.85 -4.25
N GLY A 9 0.30 -1.07 -4.55
CA GLY A 9 -0.82 -0.77 -3.65
C GLY A 9 -0.92 0.67 -3.19
N GLY A 10 -0.22 1.62 -3.83
CA GLY A 10 -0.18 3.04 -3.47
C GLY A 10 -1.21 3.86 -4.23
N GLY A 11 -2.10 4.56 -3.52
CA GLY A 11 -3.06 5.46 -4.15
C GLY A 11 -2.50 6.86 -4.44
N THR A 12 -3.29 7.67 -5.14
CA THR A 12 -2.96 9.08 -5.46
C THR A 12 -3.27 10.05 -4.32
N GLY A 13 -3.82 9.56 -3.20
CA GLY A 13 -4.42 10.39 -2.15
C GLY A 13 -5.88 10.77 -2.40
N GLY A 14 -6.41 10.57 -3.60
CA GLY A 14 -7.82 10.75 -3.91
C GLY A 14 -8.69 9.58 -3.46
N PRO A 15 -10.00 9.79 -3.30
CA PRO A 15 -10.93 8.75 -2.86
C PRO A 15 -11.12 7.68 -3.95
N SER A 16 -11.46 6.46 -3.51
CA SER A 16 -12.02 5.44 -4.40
C SER A 16 -13.36 5.89 -4.97
N GLN A 17 -13.64 5.49 -6.21
CA GLN A 17 -14.93 5.74 -6.87
C GLN A 17 -15.98 4.67 -6.51
N PHE A 18 -15.55 3.50 -6.00
CA PHE A 18 -16.42 2.36 -5.76
C PHE A 18 -16.52 1.95 -4.30
N VAL A 19 -15.53 2.28 -3.49
CA VAL A 19 -15.45 1.86 -2.09
C VAL A 19 -15.50 3.07 -1.17
N PRO A 20 -16.41 3.07 -0.16
CA PRO A 20 -16.46 4.14 0.82
C PRO A 20 -15.13 4.29 1.59
N MET A 21 -14.68 5.53 1.74
CA MET A 21 -13.45 5.85 2.44
C MET A 21 -13.73 6.42 3.84
N PRO A 22 -12.87 6.18 4.83
CA PRO A 22 -11.70 5.32 4.79
C PRO A 22 -12.07 3.83 4.74
N THR A 23 -11.27 3.04 4.02
CA THR A 23 -11.43 1.59 3.94
C THR A 23 -11.24 0.90 5.29
N GLU A 24 -11.59 -0.39 5.38
CA GLU A 24 -11.34 -1.21 6.56
C GLU A 24 -9.86 -1.20 6.96
N GLY A 25 -8.97 -1.42 6.00
CA GLY A 25 -7.52 -1.43 6.26
C GLY A 25 -7.00 -0.09 6.79
N ILE A 26 -7.46 1.04 6.24
CA ILE A 26 -7.09 2.38 6.73
C ILE A 26 -7.60 2.62 8.16
N LYS A 27 -8.83 2.19 8.50
CA LYS A 27 -9.35 2.30 9.86
C LYS A 27 -8.53 1.49 10.86
N LEU A 28 -8.16 0.26 10.49
CA LEU A 28 -7.33 -0.62 11.32
C LEU A 28 -5.92 -0.05 11.50
N LEU A 29 -5.32 0.52 10.44
CA LEU A 29 -4.02 1.20 10.53
C LEU A 29 -4.05 2.39 11.50
N GLN A 30 -5.08 3.22 11.40
CA GLN A 30 -5.24 4.36 12.31
C GLN A 30 -5.42 3.91 13.76
N GLY A 31 -6.15 2.82 13.99
CA GLY A 31 -6.28 2.20 15.33
C GLY A 31 -4.94 1.69 15.85
N LEU A 32 -4.19 0.97 15.02
CA LEU A 32 -2.87 0.45 15.36
C LEU A 32 -1.87 1.55 15.73
N TYR A 33 -1.85 2.66 15.00
CA TYR A 33 -0.92 3.77 15.31
C TYR A 33 -1.24 4.48 16.64
N ARG A 34 -2.52 4.47 17.04
CA ARG A 34 -2.92 5.02 18.35
C ARG A 34 -2.64 4.05 19.50
N GLU A 35 -2.81 2.76 19.23
CA GLU A 35 -2.65 1.69 20.20
C GLU A 35 -1.88 0.51 19.56
N PRO A 36 -0.53 0.57 19.51
CA PRO A 36 0.31 -0.42 18.86
C PRO A 36 0.45 -1.67 19.74
N THR A 37 -0.54 -2.55 19.65
CA THR A 37 -0.58 -3.84 20.33
C THR A 37 -0.47 -4.99 19.32
N PHE A 38 -0.09 -6.18 19.79
CA PHE A 38 -0.06 -7.40 18.99
C PHE A 38 -1.44 -7.66 18.33
N GLU A 39 -2.51 -7.55 19.10
CA GLU A 39 -3.86 -7.81 18.61
C GLU A 39 -4.30 -6.82 17.52
N ASN A 40 -3.98 -5.54 17.69
CA ASN A 40 -4.30 -4.54 16.68
C ASN A 40 -3.47 -4.71 15.41
N LEU A 41 -2.18 -5.07 15.55
CA LEU A 41 -1.34 -5.41 14.42
C LEU A 41 -1.85 -6.66 13.70
N LYS A 42 -2.19 -7.72 14.43
CA LYS A 42 -2.75 -8.95 13.86
C LYS A 42 -4.04 -8.69 13.07
N LYS A 43 -4.97 -7.91 13.64
CA LYS A 43 -6.21 -7.50 12.94
C LYS A 43 -5.90 -6.75 11.64
N MET A 44 -4.97 -5.82 11.66
CA MET A 44 -4.59 -5.06 10.48
C MET A 44 -3.94 -5.97 9.43
N LEU A 45 -3.00 -6.83 9.82
CA LEU A 45 -2.31 -7.74 8.89
C LEU A 45 -3.26 -8.74 8.25
N ASN A 46 -4.31 -9.18 8.94
CA ASN A 46 -5.34 -10.07 8.38
C ASN A 46 -6.11 -9.45 7.21
N VAL A 47 -6.14 -8.13 7.08
CA VAL A 47 -6.75 -7.46 5.91
C VAL A 47 -5.73 -7.06 4.86
N PHE A 48 -4.43 -7.17 5.16
CA PHE A 48 -3.35 -6.89 4.21
C PHE A 48 -3.14 -8.03 3.22
N VAL A 49 -3.43 -9.25 3.60
CA VAL A 49 -3.22 -10.43 2.75
C VAL A 49 -4.55 -11.08 2.38
N PHE A 50 -4.58 -11.79 1.27
CA PHE A 50 -5.72 -12.60 0.85
C PHE A 50 -5.90 -13.81 1.77
N ASP A 51 -4.81 -14.51 2.09
CA ASP A 51 -4.80 -15.68 2.97
C ASP A 51 -4.04 -15.39 4.26
N ALA A 52 -4.80 -15.08 5.32
CA ALA A 52 -4.25 -14.78 6.63
C ALA A 52 -3.56 -15.97 7.31
N SER A 53 -3.78 -17.22 6.84
CA SER A 53 -3.11 -18.41 7.40
C SER A 53 -1.60 -18.42 7.16
N THR A 54 -1.11 -17.59 6.23
CA THR A 54 0.32 -17.40 5.96
C THR A 54 1.03 -16.51 7.00
N LEU A 55 0.28 -15.84 7.86
CA LEU A 55 0.79 -14.92 8.89
C LEU A 55 1.05 -15.68 10.18
N THR A 56 2.31 -15.86 10.54
CA THR A 56 2.70 -16.47 11.83
C THR A 56 2.75 -15.44 12.94
N ASP A 57 2.54 -15.88 14.18
CA ASP A 57 2.65 -15.00 15.34
C ASP A 57 4.09 -14.45 15.47
N ASP A 58 5.13 -15.23 15.14
CA ASP A 58 6.52 -14.78 15.12
C ASP A 58 6.74 -13.61 14.14
N LEU A 59 6.13 -13.66 12.95
CA LEU A 59 6.17 -12.55 12.00
C LEU A 59 5.50 -11.31 12.57
N ILE A 60 4.36 -11.47 13.22
CA ILE A 60 3.60 -10.37 13.81
C ILE A 60 4.40 -9.74 14.95
N GLU A 61 5.00 -10.56 15.83
CA GLU A 61 5.87 -10.08 16.90
C GLU A 61 7.10 -9.34 16.38
N ALA A 62 7.78 -9.89 15.36
CA ALA A 62 8.94 -9.25 14.77
C ALA A 62 8.58 -7.87 14.18
N ARG A 63 7.42 -7.75 13.54
CA ARG A 63 6.94 -6.48 13.01
C ARG A 63 6.55 -5.50 14.11
N LEU A 64 5.89 -5.96 15.17
CA LEU A 64 5.56 -5.12 16.32
C LEU A 64 6.82 -4.58 16.99
N ASN A 65 7.82 -5.44 17.22
CA ASN A 65 9.10 -5.05 17.79
C ASN A 65 9.81 -4.00 16.91
N ASN A 66 9.79 -4.16 15.60
CA ASN A 66 10.33 -3.19 14.66
C ASN A 66 9.58 -1.84 14.74
N MET A 67 8.24 -1.85 14.81
CA MET A 67 7.45 -0.63 15.00
C MET A 67 7.80 0.06 16.32
N MET A 68 7.86 -0.69 17.41
CA MET A 68 8.11 -0.16 18.76
C MET A 68 9.54 0.33 18.95
N SER A 69 10.50 -0.16 18.17
CA SER A 69 11.88 0.36 18.18
C SER A 69 11.98 1.81 17.71
N ARG A 70 10.97 2.30 17.00
CA ARG A 70 10.85 3.66 16.50
C ARG A 70 9.47 4.25 16.86
N LYS A 71 9.14 4.18 18.13
CA LYS A 71 7.88 4.73 18.67
C LYS A 71 7.70 6.22 18.38
N ASP A 72 8.80 6.98 18.36
CA ASP A 72 8.84 8.37 17.94
C ASP A 72 8.24 8.57 16.52
N HIS A 73 8.46 7.64 15.60
CA HIS A 73 7.87 7.69 14.26
C HIS A 73 6.35 7.58 14.29
N LEU A 74 5.79 6.69 15.12
CA LEU A 74 4.33 6.54 15.27
C LEU A 74 3.71 7.82 15.85
N GLU A 75 4.31 8.36 16.89
CA GLU A 75 3.86 9.59 17.55
C GLU A 75 3.91 10.78 16.56
N ASN A 76 5.01 10.93 15.82
CA ASN A 76 5.16 11.97 14.81
C ASN A 76 4.16 11.82 13.67
N PHE A 77 3.87 10.60 13.21
CA PHE A 77 2.86 10.36 12.17
C PHE A 77 1.47 10.81 12.62
N VAL A 78 1.06 10.43 13.83
CA VAL A 78 -0.25 10.82 14.41
C VAL A 78 -0.34 12.34 14.60
N ALA A 79 0.72 12.95 15.15
CA ALA A 79 0.79 14.40 15.32
C ALA A 79 0.76 15.15 13.99
N SER A 80 1.47 14.66 12.98
CA SER A 80 1.52 15.25 11.64
C SER A 80 0.15 15.20 10.95
N LEU A 81 -0.59 14.09 11.07
CA LEU A 81 -1.95 13.99 10.52
C LEU A 81 -2.89 15.01 11.15
N ALA A 82 -2.77 15.22 12.47
CA ALA A 82 -3.58 16.22 13.18
C ALA A 82 -3.23 17.66 12.78
N ALA A 83 -1.93 17.95 12.63
CA ALA A 83 -1.43 19.28 12.29
C ALA A 83 -1.63 19.64 10.81
N ASN A 84 -1.57 18.67 9.91
CA ASN A 84 -1.71 18.88 8.47
C ASN A 84 -2.63 17.81 7.82
N PRO A 85 -3.95 17.96 7.93
CA PRO A 85 -4.91 17.00 7.34
C PRO A 85 -4.79 16.86 5.81
N LYS A 86 -4.14 17.82 5.14
CA LYS A 86 -3.96 17.84 3.68
C LYS A 86 -2.61 17.29 3.22
N GLN A 87 -1.76 16.76 4.12
CA GLN A 87 -0.43 16.27 3.73
C GLN A 87 -0.46 15.13 2.71
N PHE A 88 -1.55 14.38 2.64
CA PHE A 88 -1.80 13.35 1.63
C PHE A 88 -2.81 13.86 0.59
N GLY A 89 -2.58 15.05 0.06
CA GLY A 89 -3.42 15.64 -0.99
C GLY A 89 -3.47 14.75 -2.24
N ASP A 90 -4.59 14.85 -2.97
CA ASP A 90 -4.75 14.11 -4.23
C ASP A 90 -3.79 14.61 -5.31
N VAL A 91 -2.84 13.79 -5.70
CA VAL A 91 -1.91 14.07 -6.81
C VAL A 91 -2.45 13.64 -8.18
N GLY A 92 -3.66 13.06 -8.20
CA GLY A 92 -4.31 12.59 -9.44
C GLY A 92 -4.31 13.59 -10.59
N PRO A 93 -4.63 14.89 -10.36
CA PRO A 93 -4.59 15.91 -11.42
C PRO A 93 -3.21 16.13 -12.06
N ARG A 94 -2.13 15.70 -11.40
CA ARG A 94 -0.75 15.87 -11.85
C ARG A 94 -0.08 14.59 -12.36
N LEU A 95 -0.79 13.48 -12.45
CA LEU A 95 -0.24 12.20 -12.90
C LEU A 95 0.36 12.27 -14.31
N GLY A 96 -0.22 13.10 -15.20
CA GLY A 96 0.31 13.33 -16.54
C GLY A 96 1.72 13.94 -16.59
N GLU A 97 2.20 14.52 -15.49
CA GLU A 97 3.56 15.06 -15.38
C GLU A 97 4.60 13.95 -15.12
N ILE A 98 4.18 12.74 -14.74
CA ILE A 98 5.05 11.61 -14.43
C ILE A 98 5.31 10.85 -15.73
N THR A 99 6.41 11.18 -16.40
CA THR A 99 6.80 10.58 -17.69
C THR A 99 7.73 9.38 -17.56
N ALA A 100 8.22 9.08 -16.36
CA ALA A 100 9.06 7.91 -16.12
C ALA A 100 8.30 6.62 -16.44
N PRO A 101 8.93 5.61 -17.09
CA PRO A 101 8.34 4.28 -17.20
C PRO A 101 7.91 3.78 -15.82
N THR A 102 6.66 3.36 -15.70
CA THR A 102 6.08 3.01 -14.41
C THR A 102 5.41 1.65 -14.45
N LEU A 103 5.82 0.76 -13.53
CA LEU A 103 5.13 -0.50 -13.26
C LEU A 103 4.24 -0.32 -12.03
N VAL A 104 2.94 -0.42 -12.22
CA VAL A 104 1.93 -0.42 -11.15
C VAL A 104 1.55 -1.86 -10.86
N ILE A 105 1.61 -2.26 -9.59
CA ILE A 105 1.30 -3.63 -9.14
C ILE A 105 0.18 -3.57 -8.11
N TRP A 106 -0.82 -4.45 -8.26
CA TRP A 106 -1.98 -4.47 -7.37
C TRP A 106 -2.46 -5.87 -7.05
N GLY A 107 -2.97 -6.05 -5.82
CA GLY A 107 -3.78 -7.21 -5.48
C GLY A 107 -5.24 -6.98 -5.83
N ARG A 108 -5.89 -7.94 -6.51
CA ARG A 108 -7.31 -7.83 -6.85
C ARG A 108 -8.20 -7.69 -5.60
N ASP A 109 -7.79 -8.34 -4.52
CA ASP A 109 -8.57 -8.47 -3.29
C ASP A 109 -8.05 -7.52 -2.18
N ASP A 110 -7.41 -6.42 -2.59
CA ASP A 110 -6.84 -5.42 -1.68
C ASP A 110 -7.96 -4.69 -0.90
N ARG A 111 -8.00 -4.92 0.41
CA ARG A 111 -8.96 -4.32 1.35
C ARG A 111 -8.39 -3.06 2.03
N PHE A 112 -7.15 -2.70 1.67
CA PHE A 112 -6.46 -1.55 2.22
C PHE A 112 -6.58 -0.36 1.26
N VAL A 113 -6.10 -0.51 0.02
CA VAL A 113 -6.26 0.49 -1.04
C VAL A 113 -7.01 -0.15 -2.21
N PRO A 114 -8.23 0.30 -2.53
CA PRO A 114 -9.06 -0.28 -3.58
C PRO A 114 -8.38 -0.27 -4.95
N MET A 115 -8.65 -1.30 -5.75
CA MET A 115 -8.02 -1.51 -7.06
C MET A 115 -8.26 -0.37 -8.06
N ASP A 116 -9.37 0.35 -7.95
CA ASP A 116 -9.65 1.51 -8.81
C ASP A 116 -8.65 2.65 -8.63
N CYS A 117 -7.98 2.72 -7.47
CA CYS A 117 -6.85 3.62 -7.28
C CYS A 117 -5.65 3.25 -8.20
N GLY A 118 -5.42 1.95 -8.43
CA GLY A 118 -4.43 1.47 -9.40
C GLY A 118 -4.81 1.78 -10.85
N LEU A 119 -6.08 1.63 -11.20
CA LEU A 119 -6.60 2.02 -12.52
C LEU A 119 -6.44 3.53 -12.75
N ARG A 120 -6.64 4.34 -11.73
CA ARG A 120 -6.42 5.79 -11.82
C ARG A 120 -4.97 6.13 -12.13
N LEU A 121 -4.00 5.41 -11.54
CA LEU A 121 -2.58 5.55 -11.86
C LEU A 121 -2.31 5.18 -13.31
N LEU A 122 -2.83 4.03 -13.78
CA LEU A 122 -2.66 3.56 -15.16
C LEU A 122 -3.13 4.59 -16.18
N TRP A 123 -4.33 5.15 -15.98
CA TRP A 123 -4.88 6.14 -16.92
C TRP A 123 -4.26 7.52 -16.79
N GLY A 124 -3.80 7.88 -15.60
CA GLY A 124 -3.25 9.22 -15.36
C GLY A 124 -1.81 9.38 -15.83
N MET A 125 -1.01 8.32 -15.82
CA MET A 125 0.41 8.36 -16.18
C MET A 125 0.63 7.84 -17.60
N PRO A 126 1.32 8.61 -18.49
CA PRO A 126 1.44 8.26 -19.93
C PRO A 126 2.24 6.99 -20.20
N ASN A 127 3.15 6.61 -19.32
CA ASN A 127 4.06 5.47 -19.48
C ASN A 127 3.89 4.44 -18.36
N ALA A 128 2.64 4.18 -17.95
CA ALA A 128 2.32 3.20 -16.90
C ALA A 128 1.80 1.89 -17.48
N GLU A 129 2.24 0.79 -16.88
CA GLU A 129 1.68 -0.54 -17.04
C GLU A 129 1.09 -1.00 -15.71
N LEU A 130 -0.05 -1.69 -15.71
CA LEU A 130 -0.69 -2.23 -14.51
C LEU A 130 -0.74 -3.75 -14.57
N HIS A 131 -0.20 -4.39 -13.52
CA HIS A 131 -0.36 -5.83 -13.28
C HIS A 131 -1.21 -6.07 -12.04
N ILE A 132 -2.26 -6.89 -12.19
CA ILE A 132 -3.17 -7.25 -11.11
C ILE A 132 -3.01 -8.74 -10.78
N PHE A 133 -2.63 -9.03 -9.53
CA PHE A 133 -2.57 -10.40 -9.03
C PHE A 133 -3.95 -10.87 -8.54
N ASN A 134 -4.37 -12.04 -8.99
CA ASN A 134 -5.54 -12.73 -8.47
C ASN A 134 -5.23 -13.36 -7.10
N ARG A 135 -6.21 -13.47 -6.22
CA ARG A 135 -6.04 -14.03 -4.86
C ARG A 135 -4.87 -13.37 -4.13
N CYS A 136 -4.90 -12.06 -4.10
CA CYS A 136 -3.85 -11.23 -3.55
C CYS A 136 -4.46 -10.01 -2.87
N GLY A 137 -4.04 -9.74 -1.66
CA GLY A 137 -4.35 -8.53 -0.91
C GLY A 137 -3.36 -7.41 -1.22
N HIS A 138 -3.02 -6.64 -0.19
CA HIS A 138 -2.15 -5.48 -0.30
C HIS A 138 -0.66 -5.83 -0.47
N TRP A 139 -0.24 -7.03 -0.06
CA TRP A 139 1.16 -7.46 -0.06
C TRP A 139 1.53 -8.39 -1.22
N ALA A 140 1.40 -7.90 -2.45
CA ALA A 140 1.73 -8.67 -3.65
C ALA A 140 3.17 -9.25 -3.62
N GLN A 141 4.13 -8.52 -3.06
CA GLN A 141 5.51 -8.97 -2.90
C GLN A 141 5.68 -10.12 -1.90
N TRP A 142 4.73 -10.31 -1.00
CA TRP A 142 4.70 -11.40 -0.04
C TRP A 142 3.90 -12.59 -0.59
N GLU A 143 2.68 -12.32 -1.07
CA GLU A 143 1.71 -13.34 -1.49
C GLU A 143 2.09 -14.02 -2.82
N HIS A 144 2.80 -13.29 -3.69
CA HIS A 144 3.24 -13.76 -5.02
C HIS A 144 4.73 -13.49 -5.26
N ALA A 145 5.60 -13.73 -4.25
CA ALA A 145 6.99 -13.30 -4.21
C ALA A 145 7.78 -13.65 -5.48
N ASP A 146 7.72 -14.89 -5.95
CA ASP A 146 8.50 -15.33 -7.13
C ASP A 146 8.07 -14.61 -8.41
N LYS A 147 6.76 -14.47 -8.60
CA LYS A 147 6.22 -13.80 -9.80
C LYS A 147 6.43 -12.29 -9.72
N PHE A 148 6.23 -11.71 -8.54
CA PHE A 148 6.51 -10.31 -8.26
C PHE A 148 7.97 -9.97 -8.56
N ASN A 149 8.91 -10.73 -8.00
CA ASN A 149 10.35 -10.49 -8.17
C ASN A 149 10.79 -10.61 -9.64
N ARG A 150 10.34 -11.65 -10.37
CA ARG A 150 10.64 -11.78 -11.80
C ARG A 150 10.15 -10.58 -12.60
N MET A 151 8.92 -10.15 -12.38
CA MET A 151 8.32 -9.00 -13.09
C MET A 151 9.07 -7.69 -12.80
N VAL A 152 9.43 -7.46 -11.53
CA VAL A 152 10.19 -6.28 -11.13
C VAL A 152 11.58 -6.28 -11.75
N LEU A 153 12.29 -7.41 -11.71
CA LEU A 153 13.62 -7.53 -12.32
C LEU A 153 13.59 -7.33 -13.83
N ASP A 154 12.59 -7.91 -14.51
CA ASP A 154 12.40 -7.75 -15.95
C ASP A 154 12.14 -6.27 -16.30
N PHE A 155 11.24 -5.63 -15.59
CA PHE A 155 10.94 -4.20 -15.79
C PHE A 155 12.17 -3.31 -15.55
N LEU A 156 13.01 -3.62 -14.58
CA LEU A 156 14.20 -2.84 -14.29
C LEU A 156 15.32 -3.05 -15.33
N ALA A 157 15.37 -4.23 -15.98
CA ALA A 157 16.39 -4.59 -16.98
C ALA A 157 16.14 -3.93 -18.34
N HIS A 158 14.91 -3.69 -18.72
CA HIS A 158 14.48 -3.11 -20.00
C HIS A 158 13.98 -1.68 -19.87
#